data_6b9308cda876d9ad9c4d473201c9355d
#
_entry.id   6b9308cda876d9ad9c4d473201c9355d
#
_cell.length_a   1.000
_cell.length_b   1.000
_cell.length_c   1.000
_cell.angle_alpha   90.00
_cell.angle_beta   90.00
_cell.angle_gamma   90.00
#
_symmetry.space_group_name_H-M   'P 1'
#
loop_
_entity.id
_entity.type
_entity.pdbx_description
1 polymer ?
#
loop_
_entity_poly.entity_id
_entity_poly.type
_entity_poly.pdbx_seq_one_letter_code
_entity_poly.pdbx_strand_id
1 'polypeptide(L)'
;LPRVAIYGAGAAGNQLVAALRMGRVMRPVAFIDDDSGISDRVISGLQVYKPKHIQRMIDATGVQEILLAIPSSNRSRRREILGFLEGFPLHVRSVPGFMDLASGRVKVDDIQEVDIVDLLGRDAVPAQGELLEHCVKGKSVLVTGAGGSIGSELCRQLLAFHPTTLLLFEHSEFNLYSILSEL
;
A
#
# COMPACT_ATOMS: atom_id res chain seq x y z
N LEU A 1 -25.76 -0.45 4.10
CA LEU A 1 -24.31 -0.61 4.06
C LEU A 1 -23.85 -0.65 2.60
N PRO A 2 -22.80 0.09 2.22
CA PRO A 2 -22.21 0.04 0.88
C PRO A 2 -21.82 -1.40 0.51
N ARG A 3 -22.12 -1.81 -0.72
CA ARG A 3 -21.75 -3.14 -1.22
C ARG A 3 -20.37 -3.08 -1.80
N VAL A 4 -19.46 -3.95 -1.33
CA VAL A 4 -18.06 -3.97 -1.75
C VAL A 4 -17.67 -5.35 -2.29
N ALA A 5 -16.86 -5.38 -3.34
CA ALA A 5 -16.15 -6.57 -3.76
C ALA A 5 -14.70 -6.50 -3.30
N ILE A 6 -14.07 -7.65 -3.09
CA ILE A 6 -12.69 -7.72 -2.62
C ILE A 6 -11.86 -8.34 -3.73
N TYR A 7 -10.86 -7.63 -4.20
CA TYR A 7 -9.88 -8.15 -5.13
C TYR A 7 -8.75 -8.85 -4.37
N GLY A 8 -8.67 -10.16 -4.54
CA GLY A 8 -7.81 -11.09 -3.81
C GLY A 8 -8.62 -11.95 -2.84
N ALA A 9 -8.84 -13.22 -3.18
CA ALA A 9 -9.59 -14.19 -2.36
C ALA A 9 -8.67 -15.05 -1.48
N GLY A 10 -7.40 -14.67 -1.33
CA GLY A 10 -6.41 -15.29 -0.47
C GLY A 10 -6.64 -14.99 1.02
N ALA A 11 -5.62 -15.25 1.85
CA ALA A 11 -5.69 -15.06 3.31
C ALA A 11 -6.07 -13.62 3.69
N ALA A 12 -5.44 -12.62 3.07
CA ALA A 12 -5.70 -11.21 3.34
C ALA A 12 -7.16 -10.82 3.02
N GLY A 13 -7.69 -11.26 1.87
CA GLY A 13 -9.07 -10.99 1.48
C GLY A 13 -10.08 -11.63 2.43
N ASN A 14 -9.83 -12.87 2.85
CA ASN A 14 -10.69 -13.57 3.80
C ASN A 14 -10.76 -12.87 5.17
N GLN A 15 -9.62 -12.38 5.64
CA GLN A 15 -9.55 -11.64 6.91
C GLN A 15 -10.23 -10.28 6.79
N LEU A 16 -10.09 -9.60 5.65
CA LEU A 16 -10.82 -8.37 5.38
C LEU A 16 -12.34 -8.60 5.40
N VAL A 17 -12.83 -9.69 4.79
CA VAL A 17 -14.26 -10.06 4.88
C VAL A 17 -14.71 -10.21 6.33
N ALA A 18 -13.94 -10.91 7.14
CA ALA A 18 -14.25 -11.09 8.55
C ALA A 18 -14.33 -9.76 9.30
N ALA A 19 -13.33 -8.88 9.10
CA ALA A 19 -13.28 -7.56 9.71
C ALA A 19 -14.46 -6.67 9.30
N LEU A 20 -14.80 -6.64 8.00
CA LEU A 20 -15.93 -5.85 7.49
C LEU A 20 -17.29 -6.34 8.04
N ARG A 21 -17.45 -7.66 8.20
CA ARG A 21 -18.67 -8.23 8.79
C ARG A 21 -18.80 -7.91 10.26
N MET A 22 -17.70 -7.94 11.01
CA MET A 22 -17.69 -7.59 12.43
C MET A 22 -17.93 -6.09 12.64
N GLY A 23 -17.28 -5.24 11.87
CA GLY A 23 -17.39 -3.78 11.99
C GLY A 23 -18.72 -3.21 11.48
N ARG A 24 -19.47 -3.95 10.67
CA ARG A 24 -20.73 -3.53 10.04
C ARG A 24 -20.64 -2.19 9.30
N VAL A 25 -19.46 -1.87 8.75
CA VAL A 25 -19.21 -0.62 8.02
C VAL A 25 -19.60 -0.77 6.55
N MET A 26 -19.23 -1.92 5.94
CA MET A 26 -19.50 -2.26 4.55
C MET A 26 -19.99 -3.70 4.44
N ARG A 27 -20.70 -4.01 3.34
CA ARG A 27 -21.21 -5.36 3.07
C ARG A 27 -20.39 -6.02 1.96
N PRO A 28 -19.50 -6.97 2.27
CA PRO A 28 -18.81 -7.73 1.24
C PRO A 28 -19.81 -8.64 0.50
N VAL A 29 -19.80 -8.61 -0.84
CA VAL A 29 -20.75 -9.32 -1.69
C VAL A 29 -20.11 -10.30 -2.67
N ALA A 30 -18.83 -10.11 -3.01
CA ALA A 30 -18.10 -10.97 -3.94
C ALA A 30 -16.59 -10.88 -3.72
N PHE A 31 -15.87 -11.87 -4.23
CA PHE A 31 -14.43 -11.80 -4.47
C PHE A 31 -14.13 -11.71 -5.98
N ILE A 32 -12.99 -11.11 -6.30
CA ILE A 32 -12.35 -11.17 -7.61
C ILE A 32 -10.96 -11.75 -7.41
N ASP A 33 -10.58 -12.74 -8.21
CA ASP A 33 -9.24 -13.32 -8.14
C ASP A 33 -8.77 -13.81 -9.52
N ASP A 34 -7.47 -13.70 -9.77
CA ASP A 34 -6.84 -14.16 -11.01
C ASP A 34 -6.61 -15.67 -11.03
N ASP A 35 -6.54 -16.29 -9.86
CA ASP A 35 -6.30 -17.72 -9.74
C ASP A 35 -7.48 -18.52 -10.28
N SER A 36 -7.21 -19.27 -11.36
CA SER A 36 -8.21 -20.13 -11.98
C SER A 36 -8.62 -21.32 -11.09
N GLY A 37 -7.78 -21.70 -10.12
CA GLY A 37 -8.06 -22.80 -9.20
C GLY A 37 -9.16 -22.51 -8.18
N ILE A 38 -9.41 -21.24 -7.89
CA ILE A 38 -10.43 -20.78 -6.93
C ILE A 38 -11.61 -20.06 -7.59
N SER A 39 -11.51 -19.79 -8.89
CA SER A 39 -12.59 -19.17 -9.65
C SER A 39 -13.86 -19.99 -9.63
N ASP A 40 -14.98 -19.29 -9.63
CA ASP A 40 -16.33 -19.87 -9.58
C ASP A 40 -16.63 -20.68 -8.30
N ARG A 41 -15.73 -20.62 -7.31
CA ARG A 41 -15.96 -21.19 -5.97
C ARG A 41 -16.60 -20.18 -5.04
N VAL A 42 -17.15 -20.69 -3.95
CA VAL A 42 -17.65 -19.89 -2.84
C VAL A 42 -16.63 -19.95 -1.69
N ILE A 43 -16.07 -18.81 -1.33
CA ILE A 43 -15.09 -18.66 -0.25
C ILE A 43 -15.69 -17.70 0.79
N SER A 44 -15.67 -18.07 2.05
CA SER A 44 -16.29 -17.29 3.15
C SER A 44 -17.75 -16.88 2.85
N GLY A 45 -18.49 -17.72 2.09
CA GLY A 45 -19.86 -17.45 1.71
C GLY A 45 -20.01 -16.41 0.59
N LEU A 46 -18.94 -16.06 -0.11
CA LEU A 46 -18.92 -15.13 -1.25
C LEU A 46 -18.47 -15.85 -2.52
N GLN A 47 -19.14 -15.58 -3.64
CA GLN A 47 -18.72 -16.06 -4.95
C GLN A 47 -17.42 -15.43 -5.38
N VAL A 48 -16.48 -16.22 -5.94
CA VAL A 48 -15.24 -15.74 -6.54
C VAL A 48 -15.41 -15.60 -8.05
N TYR A 49 -15.15 -14.40 -8.57
CA TYR A 49 -15.24 -14.09 -10.00
C TYR A 49 -13.84 -13.91 -10.60
N LYS A 50 -13.67 -14.28 -11.87
CA LYS A 50 -12.49 -13.88 -12.65
C LYS A 50 -12.57 -12.41 -13.04
N PRO A 51 -11.43 -11.69 -13.19
CA PRO A 51 -11.44 -10.32 -13.65
C PRO A 51 -12.23 -10.10 -14.95
N LYS A 52 -12.12 -11.01 -15.92
CA LYS A 52 -12.89 -10.94 -17.18
C LYS A 52 -14.42 -11.00 -17.00
N HIS A 53 -14.90 -11.44 -15.85
CA HIS A 53 -16.33 -11.54 -15.54
C HIS A 53 -16.81 -10.41 -14.60
N ILE A 54 -16.03 -9.33 -14.45
CA ILE A 54 -16.34 -8.24 -13.52
C ILE A 54 -17.68 -7.58 -13.84
N GLN A 55 -18.02 -7.38 -15.12
CA GLN A 55 -19.32 -6.82 -15.50
C GLN A 55 -20.48 -7.70 -15.00
N ARG A 56 -20.38 -9.01 -15.17
CA ARG A 56 -21.38 -9.94 -14.66
C ARG A 56 -21.51 -9.88 -13.13
N MET A 57 -20.39 -9.69 -12.43
CA MET A 57 -20.39 -9.50 -10.98
C MET A 57 -21.10 -8.20 -10.58
N ILE A 58 -20.81 -7.09 -11.27
CA ILE A 58 -21.47 -5.80 -11.03
C ILE A 58 -22.98 -5.94 -11.20
N ASP A 59 -23.41 -6.53 -12.31
CA ASP A 59 -24.85 -6.72 -12.63
C ASP A 59 -25.56 -7.61 -11.59
N ALA A 60 -24.89 -8.67 -11.15
CA ALA A 60 -25.44 -9.63 -10.20
C ALA A 60 -25.48 -9.11 -8.75
N THR A 61 -24.52 -8.30 -8.35
CA THR A 61 -24.34 -7.89 -6.93
C THR A 61 -24.69 -6.45 -6.65
N GLY A 62 -24.71 -5.58 -7.68
CA GLY A 62 -24.87 -4.15 -7.54
C GLY A 62 -23.73 -3.50 -6.75
N VAL A 63 -22.52 -4.05 -6.85
CA VAL A 63 -21.32 -3.51 -6.20
C VAL A 63 -20.94 -2.17 -6.80
N GLN A 64 -20.51 -1.26 -5.97
CA GLN A 64 -20.08 0.09 -6.36
C GLN A 64 -18.62 0.36 -6.01
N GLU A 65 -18.03 -0.50 -5.18
CA GLU A 65 -16.70 -0.28 -4.62
C GLU A 65 -15.88 -1.57 -4.59
N ILE A 66 -14.59 -1.48 -4.91
CA ILE A 66 -13.63 -2.59 -4.83
C ILE A 66 -12.55 -2.26 -3.80
N LEU A 67 -12.29 -3.20 -2.91
CA LEU A 67 -11.21 -3.16 -1.96
C LEU A 67 -10.06 -4.07 -2.43
N LEU A 68 -8.87 -3.52 -2.65
CA LEU A 68 -7.69 -4.29 -3.07
C LEU A 68 -7.04 -4.95 -1.84
N ALA A 69 -7.16 -6.27 -1.74
CA ALA A 69 -6.58 -7.10 -0.68
C ALA A 69 -5.45 -7.99 -1.22
N ILE A 70 -4.49 -7.38 -1.92
CA ILE A 70 -3.37 -8.05 -2.59
C ILE A 70 -2.00 -7.54 -2.06
N PRO A 71 -1.71 -7.68 -0.76
CA PRO A 71 -0.51 -7.11 -0.13
C PRO A 71 0.80 -7.67 -0.71
N SER A 72 0.79 -8.90 -1.20
CA SER A 72 1.95 -9.58 -1.81
C SER A 72 2.19 -9.21 -3.26
N SER A 73 1.28 -8.46 -3.91
CA SER A 73 1.49 -8.07 -5.30
C SER A 73 2.55 -6.97 -5.40
N ASN A 74 3.42 -7.08 -6.40
CA ASN A 74 4.33 -5.99 -6.73
C ASN A 74 3.56 -4.79 -7.32
N ARG A 75 4.19 -3.62 -7.34
CA ARG A 75 3.58 -2.38 -7.83
C ARG A 75 3.14 -2.48 -9.30
N SER A 76 3.88 -3.21 -10.12
CA SER A 76 3.54 -3.42 -11.53
C SER A 76 2.20 -4.14 -11.67
N ARG A 77 2.01 -5.22 -10.89
CA ARG A 77 0.75 -5.98 -10.90
C ARG A 77 -0.42 -5.17 -10.38
N ARG A 78 -0.19 -4.40 -9.31
CA ARG A 78 -1.23 -3.51 -8.77
C ARG A 78 -1.67 -2.47 -9.79
N ARG A 79 -0.73 -1.86 -10.53
CA ARG A 79 -1.02 -0.89 -11.60
C ARG A 79 -1.80 -1.53 -12.76
N GLU A 80 -1.44 -2.74 -13.16
CA GLU A 80 -2.17 -3.49 -14.19
C GLU A 80 -3.63 -3.72 -13.78
N ILE A 81 -3.85 -4.12 -12.53
CA ILE A 81 -5.20 -4.32 -11.96
C ILE A 81 -5.97 -3.00 -11.92
N LEU A 82 -5.35 -1.91 -11.47
CA LEU A 82 -5.97 -0.59 -11.42
C LEU A 82 -6.36 -0.11 -12.82
N GLY A 83 -5.43 -0.18 -13.79
CA GLY A 83 -5.71 0.20 -15.19
C GLY A 83 -6.83 -0.63 -15.81
N PHE A 84 -6.95 -1.91 -15.44
CA PHE A 84 -8.07 -2.74 -15.86
C PHE A 84 -9.39 -2.28 -15.23
N LEU A 85 -9.38 -1.93 -13.94
CA LEU A 85 -10.56 -1.51 -13.19
C LEU A 85 -11.08 -0.12 -13.58
N GLU A 86 -10.24 0.77 -14.11
CA GLU A 86 -10.63 2.10 -14.60
C GLU A 86 -11.71 2.06 -15.69
N GLY A 87 -11.79 0.96 -16.44
CA GLY A 87 -12.83 0.74 -17.46
C GLY A 87 -14.25 0.53 -16.92
N PHE A 88 -14.44 0.46 -15.59
CA PHE A 88 -15.72 0.16 -14.95
C PHE A 88 -16.14 1.29 -14.00
N PRO A 89 -17.45 1.52 -13.81
CA PRO A 89 -17.96 2.56 -12.90
C PRO A 89 -17.85 2.11 -11.44
N LEU A 90 -16.64 1.91 -10.95
CA LEU A 90 -16.33 1.40 -9.62
C LEU A 90 -15.35 2.30 -8.90
N HIS A 91 -15.59 2.55 -7.62
CA HIS A 91 -14.59 3.18 -6.75
C HIS A 91 -13.59 2.12 -6.27
N VAL A 92 -12.31 2.38 -6.43
CA VAL A 92 -11.26 1.45 -6.00
C VAL A 92 -10.52 2.03 -4.81
N ARG A 93 -10.43 1.24 -3.73
CA ARG A 93 -9.68 1.59 -2.53
C ARG A 93 -8.63 0.53 -2.23
N SER A 94 -7.48 0.97 -1.74
CA SER A 94 -6.43 0.08 -1.25
C SER A 94 -6.61 -0.16 0.24
N VAL A 95 -6.44 -1.41 0.63
CA VAL A 95 -6.40 -1.77 2.05
C VAL A 95 -4.94 -1.70 2.51
N PRO A 96 -4.62 -0.95 3.58
CA PRO A 96 -3.29 -0.94 4.17
C PRO A 96 -2.79 -2.36 4.46
N GLY A 97 -1.49 -2.53 4.56
CA GLY A 97 -0.86 -3.84 4.70
C GLY A 97 -1.47 -4.69 5.82
N PHE A 98 -1.59 -5.98 5.55
CA PHE A 98 -2.21 -6.97 6.46
C PHE A 98 -1.68 -6.93 7.90
N MET A 99 -0.38 -6.67 8.09
CA MET A 99 0.24 -6.59 9.42
C MET A 99 -0.33 -5.46 10.27
N ASP A 100 -0.80 -4.39 9.64
CA ASP A 100 -1.37 -3.22 10.31
C ASP A 100 -2.82 -3.50 10.72
N LEU A 101 -3.59 -4.20 9.89
CA LEU A 101 -4.95 -4.66 10.22
C LEU A 101 -4.95 -5.73 11.32
N ALA A 102 -4.04 -6.71 11.23
CA ALA A 102 -3.94 -7.80 12.20
C ALA A 102 -3.44 -7.35 13.59
N SER A 103 -2.62 -6.29 13.63
CA SER A 103 -2.12 -5.69 14.87
C SER A 103 -3.10 -4.74 15.55
N GLY A 104 -4.27 -4.48 14.95
CA GLY A 104 -5.25 -3.53 15.45
C GLY A 104 -4.81 -2.06 15.36
N ARG A 105 -3.71 -1.78 14.67
CA ARG A 105 -3.17 -0.43 14.50
C ARG A 105 -3.93 0.39 13.46
N VAL A 106 -4.65 -0.28 12.56
CA VAL A 106 -5.44 0.35 11.50
C VAL A 106 -6.90 -0.04 11.69
N LYS A 107 -7.78 0.93 11.74
CA LYS A 107 -9.23 0.73 11.76
C LYS A 107 -9.75 0.60 10.33
N VAL A 108 -10.96 0.04 10.18
CA VAL A 108 -11.63 -0.04 8.87
C VAL A 108 -11.86 1.35 8.27
N ASP A 109 -11.90 2.37 9.11
CA ASP A 109 -12.02 3.78 8.69
C ASP A 109 -10.76 4.33 8.02
N ASP A 110 -9.62 3.65 8.16
CA ASP A 110 -8.34 4.02 7.53
C ASP A 110 -8.17 3.42 6.12
N ILE A 111 -9.22 2.82 5.54
CA ILE A 111 -9.22 2.36 4.14
C ILE A 111 -9.09 3.58 3.24
N GLN A 112 -7.91 3.77 2.67
CA GLN A 112 -7.56 4.93 1.87
C GLN A 112 -8.01 4.75 0.41
N GLU A 113 -8.34 5.86 -0.25
CA GLU A 113 -8.38 5.89 -1.72
C GLU A 113 -7.02 5.46 -2.27
N VAL A 114 -7.02 4.88 -3.48
CA VAL A 114 -5.78 4.39 -4.12
C VAL A 114 -4.69 5.45 -4.03
N ASP A 115 -3.57 5.09 -3.45
CA ASP A 115 -2.45 6.02 -3.28
C ASP A 115 -1.96 6.48 -4.67
N ILE A 116 -1.82 7.80 -4.83
CA ILE A 116 -1.26 8.43 -6.04
C ILE A 116 0.10 7.82 -6.40
N VAL A 117 0.85 7.32 -5.41
CA VAL A 117 2.14 6.63 -5.61
C VAL A 117 1.97 5.34 -6.41
N ASP A 118 0.85 4.63 -6.28
CA ASP A 118 0.55 3.43 -7.07
C ASP A 118 0.26 3.77 -8.56
N LEU A 119 -0.16 5.00 -8.85
CA LEU A 119 -0.43 5.50 -10.19
C LEU A 119 0.82 6.11 -10.87
N LEU A 120 1.76 6.67 -10.12
CA LEU A 120 2.90 7.43 -10.66
C LEU A 120 4.04 6.59 -11.25
N GLY A 121 3.95 5.30 -11.23
CA GLY A 121 4.71 4.43 -12.13
C GLY A 121 6.21 4.28 -11.91
N ARG A 122 6.77 4.73 -10.78
CA ARG A 122 8.18 4.48 -10.45
C ARG A 122 8.29 3.44 -9.34
N ASP A 123 8.78 2.25 -9.68
CA ASP A 123 9.19 1.30 -8.67
C ASP A 123 10.33 1.93 -7.85
N ALA A 124 10.22 1.84 -6.52
CA ALA A 124 11.34 2.21 -5.67
C ALA A 124 12.52 1.29 -6.03
N VAL A 125 13.58 1.87 -6.56
CA VAL A 125 14.83 1.13 -6.75
C VAL A 125 15.41 0.92 -5.35
N PRO A 126 15.58 -0.35 -4.90
CA PRO A 126 16.20 -0.59 -3.62
C PRO A 126 17.60 0.02 -3.61
N ALA A 127 17.92 0.76 -2.57
CA ALA A 127 19.24 1.35 -2.41
C ALA A 127 20.28 0.22 -2.45
N GLN A 128 21.30 0.36 -3.31
CA GLN A 128 22.42 -0.59 -3.34
C GLN A 128 23.29 -0.32 -2.11
N GLY A 129 23.05 -1.06 -1.03
CA GLY A 129 23.69 -0.86 0.27
C GLY A 129 25.21 -0.84 0.19
N GLU A 130 25.81 -1.72 -0.61
CA GLU A 130 27.28 -1.77 -0.80
C GLU A 130 27.87 -0.48 -1.38
N LEU A 131 27.18 0.16 -2.34
CA LEU A 131 27.63 1.42 -2.92
C LEU A 131 27.52 2.57 -1.92
N LEU A 132 26.43 2.63 -1.16
CA LEU A 132 26.24 3.65 -0.13
C LEU A 132 27.21 3.45 1.02
N GLU A 133 27.44 2.23 1.48
CA GLU A 133 28.41 1.93 2.52
C GLU A 133 29.82 2.40 2.13
N HIS A 134 30.27 2.10 0.91
CA HIS A 134 31.56 2.55 0.42
C HIS A 134 31.68 4.08 0.32
N CYS A 135 30.58 4.77 0.04
CA CYS A 135 30.57 6.23 -0.06
C CYS A 135 30.48 6.95 1.29
N VAL A 136 29.93 6.32 2.33
CA VAL A 136 29.52 6.97 3.59
C VAL A 136 30.31 6.50 4.80
N LYS A 137 30.56 5.22 4.92
CA LYS A 137 31.18 4.60 6.09
C LYS A 137 32.54 5.22 6.42
N GLY A 138 32.69 5.66 7.66
CA GLY A 138 33.91 6.27 8.16
C GLY A 138 34.25 7.63 7.58
N LYS A 139 33.31 8.29 6.87
CA LYS A 139 33.51 9.62 6.28
C LYS A 139 32.66 10.68 6.97
N SER A 140 33.05 11.95 6.76
CA SER A 140 32.20 13.09 7.10
C SER A 140 31.29 13.42 5.93
N VAL A 141 29.99 13.44 6.16
CA VAL A 141 28.95 13.65 5.14
C VAL A 141 28.17 14.92 5.47
N LEU A 142 28.02 15.80 4.51
CA LEU A 142 27.18 17.00 4.61
C LEU A 142 25.90 16.80 3.83
N VAL A 143 24.76 17.01 4.49
CA VAL A 143 23.43 17.02 3.85
C VAL A 143 22.87 18.44 3.87
N THR A 144 22.61 19.00 2.69
CA THR A 144 21.96 20.30 2.54
C THR A 144 20.45 20.10 2.39
N GLY A 145 19.65 21.02 2.95
CA GLY A 145 18.20 20.86 3.03
C GLY A 145 17.79 19.69 3.94
N ALA A 146 18.56 19.46 5.00
CA ALA A 146 18.44 18.30 5.87
C ALA A 146 17.09 18.16 6.56
N GLY A 147 16.37 19.24 6.78
CA GLY A 147 15.04 19.26 7.39
C GLY A 147 13.89 19.17 6.40
N GLY A 148 14.16 19.16 5.08
CA GLY A 148 13.15 18.95 4.04
C GLY A 148 12.78 17.48 3.88
N SER A 149 11.71 17.21 3.10
CA SER A 149 11.19 15.84 2.90
C SER A 149 12.23 14.86 2.34
N ILE A 150 13.08 15.29 1.40
CA ILE A 150 14.13 14.45 0.82
C ILE A 150 15.35 14.40 1.76
N GLY A 151 15.79 15.56 2.28
CA GLY A 151 16.98 15.65 3.12
C GLY A 151 16.86 14.89 4.43
N SER A 152 15.71 14.94 5.09
CA SER A 152 15.45 14.20 6.33
C SER A 152 15.49 12.69 6.12
N GLU A 153 14.87 12.19 5.04
CA GLU A 153 14.92 10.78 4.70
C GLU A 153 16.35 10.34 4.35
N LEU A 154 17.08 11.16 3.61
CA LEU A 154 18.49 10.90 3.32
C LEU A 154 19.33 10.82 4.61
N CYS A 155 19.13 11.72 5.57
CA CYS A 155 19.81 11.68 6.86
C CYS A 155 19.56 10.37 7.61
N ARG A 156 18.31 9.89 7.67
CA ARG A 156 17.96 8.59 8.30
C ARG A 156 18.70 7.44 7.64
N GLN A 157 18.70 7.39 6.31
CA GLN A 157 19.37 6.33 5.57
C GLN A 157 20.89 6.39 5.75
N LEU A 158 21.51 7.57 5.68
CA LEU A 158 22.94 7.74 5.82
C LEU A 158 23.44 7.34 7.21
N LEU A 159 22.66 7.62 8.26
CA LEU A 159 23.03 7.27 9.64
C LEU A 159 23.20 5.74 9.81
N ALA A 160 22.39 4.94 9.10
CA ALA A 160 22.47 3.48 9.12
C ALA A 160 23.82 2.95 8.56
N PHE A 161 24.54 3.74 7.77
CA PHE A 161 25.85 3.37 7.21
C PHE A 161 27.05 3.86 8.04
N HIS A 162 26.82 4.34 9.26
CA HIS A 162 27.84 4.72 10.24
C HIS A 162 28.89 5.72 9.69
N PRO A 163 28.48 6.93 9.26
CA PRO A 163 29.43 8.01 8.96
C PRO A 163 30.21 8.40 10.22
N THR A 164 31.44 8.89 10.07
CA THR A 164 32.19 9.46 11.22
C THR A 164 31.51 10.72 11.72
N THR A 165 30.95 11.52 10.81
CA THR A 165 30.25 12.76 11.13
C THR A 165 29.16 12.97 10.10
N LEU A 166 27.95 13.30 10.56
CA LEU A 166 26.85 13.75 9.71
C LEU A 166 26.60 15.23 10.00
N LEU A 167 26.87 16.09 9.01
CA LEU A 167 26.65 17.52 9.08
C LEU A 167 25.32 17.88 8.44
N LEU A 168 24.43 18.51 9.19
CA LEU A 168 23.11 18.94 8.72
C LEU A 168 23.14 20.42 8.41
N PHE A 169 22.82 20.80 7.18
CA PHE A 169 22.67 22.18 6.77
C PHE A 169 21.24 22.43 6.31
N GLU A 170 20.55 23.34 7.01
CA GLU A 170 19.14 23.64 6.78
C GLU A 170 18.88 25.13 6.99
N HIS A 171 18.05 25.73 6.14
CA HIS A 171 17.69 27.14 6.24
C HIS A 171 16.68 27.39 7.37
N SER A 172 15.74 26.46 7.59
CA SER A 172 14.71 26.55 8.62
C SER A 172 15.22 26.00 9.95
N GLU A 173 15.31 26.84 10.96
CA GLU A 173 15.68 26.44 12.32
C GLU A 173 14.74 25.37 12.87
N PHE A 174 13.43 25.54 12.66
CA PHE A 174 12.42 24.58 13.09
C PHE A 174 12.64 23.21 12.46
N ASN A 175 12.86 23.15 11.14
CA ASN A 175 13.09 21.90 10.42
C ASN A 175 14.39 21.23 10.83
N LEU A 176 15.45 22.03 11.06
CA LEU A 176 16.73 21.53 11.56
C LEU A 176 16.57 20.92 12.95
N TYR A 177 15.87 21.60 13.85
CA TYR A 177 15.61 21.09 15.19
C TYR A 177 14.80 19.79 15.16
N SER A 178 13.78 19.73 14.31
CA SER A 178 12.92 18.55 14.17
C SER A 178 13.72 17.32 13.76
N ILE A 179 14.54 17.41 12.69
CA ILE A 179 15.36 16.28 12.25
C ILE A 179 16.46 15.92 13.25
N LEU A 180 17.07 16.90 13.89
CA LEU A 180 18.13 16.67 14.88
C LEU A 180 17.58 15.94 16.13
N SER A 181 16.32 16.19 16.49
CA SER A 181 15.66 15.54 17.63
C SER A 181 15.20 14.11 17.31
N GLU A 182 15.11 13.78 16.03
CA GLU A 182 14.66 12.47 15.54
C GLU A 182 15.84 11.49 15.36
N LEU A 183 17.04 11.98 14.95
CA LEU A 183 18.25 11.19 14.68
C LEU A 183 19.01 10.80 15.96
#